data_b8df21498ddc77f15da97e48bc88b3a6
#
_entry.id   b8df21498ddc77f15da97e48bc88b3a6
#
_cell.length_a   1.000
_cell.length_b   1.000
_cell.length_c   1.000
_cell.angle_alpha   90.00
_cell.angle_beta   90.00
_cell.angle_gamma   90.00
#
_symmetry.space_group_name_H-M   'P 1'
#
loop_
_entity.id
_entity.type
_entity.pdbx_description
1 polymer ?
#
loop_
_entity_poly.entity_id
_entity_poly.type
_entity_poly.pdbx_seq_one_letter_code
_entity_poly.pdbx_strand_id
1 'polypeptide(L)'
;MAEALRRQAGNGGRLGDNLVAMGAIEQPALDGFLKRIPAEPADLAATKIDEIDLLSLLLRLIYTGRLETCRQFIDAIRLPYHIVAELVVMAVDRRLLRTLGMRSSENPIDMGYTLTDEGKRWTIDALEQLRYAGPAPVTLEEFTYQVSVQKLTNERVTFERIRAALGELTFDASLVEQCGPALNSGRAMLFYGPPGNGKTSFAHALGSVFSDVIYVPYAIIVEGQIIRFHDPSIHVAVSATELSDESEISFVRAEEYDARWVPCRRPFVATGGELTLEMLDLRYDATGHYYEAPLHLKALGGCFVIDDFGRQLASPTSLLNRWVVPLESRVDYLKLHTGKSFSVPFEELVIFSTNIEPEALIDPAFLRRLPYKIEVGAPSVDNYRRIFEKECARQGMTLPGDVFDAMVQRLKQEKGSELAAFQPKFIVDQVVATCRFMGQAPHFEPRFIEYALNNLRVKRRD
;
A
#
# COMPACT_ATOMS: atom_id res chain seq x y z
N MET A 1 -8.31 -20.56 20.65
CA MET A 1 -9.15 -19.37 20.42
C MET A 1 -10.49 -19.47 21.16
N ALA A 2 -11.39 -20.38 20.79
CA ALA A 2 -12.73 -20.50 21.43
C ALA A 2 -12.70 -20.66 22.95
N GLU A 3 -11.70 -21.35 23.51
CA GLU A 3 -11.53 -21.52 24.95
C GLU A 3 -11.00 -20.28 25.66
N ALA A 4 -10.11 -19.52 25.01
CA ALA A 4 -9.63 -18.23 25.54
C ALA A 4 -10.75 -17.20 25.56
N LEU A 5 -11.62 -17.18 24.55
CA LEU A 5 -12.82 -16.33 24.50
C LEU A 5 -13.84 -16.71 25.62
N ARG A 6 -14.03 -18.01 25.90
CA ARG A 6 -14.88 -18.47 27.01
C ARG A 6 -14.30 -18.03 28.37
N ARG A 7 -12.99 -18.11 28.55
CA ARG A 7 -12.32 -17.61 29.75
C ARG A 7 -12.47 -16.11 29.91
N GLN A 8 -12.32 -15.35 28.81
CA GLN A 8 -12.55 -13.91 28.84
C GLN A 8 -13.98 -13.55 29.25
N ALA A 9 -14.97 -14.27 28.71
CA ALA A 9 -16.38 -14.06 29.04
C ALA A 9 -16.74 -14.43 30.50
N GLY A 10 -16.04 -15.44 31.07
CA GLY A 10 -16.30 -15.93 32.44
C GLY A 10 -15.46 -15.26 33.51
N ASN A 11 -14.19 -15.03 33.26
CA ASN A 11 -13.22 -14.58 34.29
C ASN A 11 -12.72 -13.13 34.03
N GLY A 12 -13.11 -12.52 32.92
CA GLY A 12 -12.55 -11.22 32.50
C GLY A 12 -11.11 -11.33 31.99
N GLY A 13 -10.41 -10.20 31.97
CA GLY A 13 -9.02 -10.11 31.49
C GLY A 13 -8.91 -9.90 29.98
N ARG A 14 -7.68 -9.57 29.52
CA ARG A 14 -7.42 -9.43 28.09
C ARG A 14 -7.28 -10.80 27.43
N LEU A 15 -7.76 -10.93 26.20
CA LEU A 15 -7.72 -12.21 25.47
C LEU A 15 -6.27 -12.71 25.28
N GLY A 16 -5.33 -11.79 25.02
CA GLY A 16 -3.90 -12.09 24.90
C GLY A 16 -3.34 -12.74 26.19
N ASP A 17 -3.65 -12.16 27.34
CA ASP A 17 -3.21 -12.68 28.66
C ASP A 17 -3.78 -14.08 28.92
N ASN A 18 -5.05 -14.31 28.53
CA ASN A 18 -5.70 -15.62 28.62
C ASN A 18 -5.03 -16.66 27.71
N LEU A 19 -4.58 -16.26 26.50
CA LEU A 19 -3.86 -17.15 25.57
C LEU A 19 -2.46 -17.51 26.09
N VAL A 20 -1.77 -16.55 26.69
CA VAL A 20 -0.48 -16.81 27.37
C VAL A 20 -0.69 -17.74 28.56
N ALA A 21 -1.69 -17.48 29.40
CA ALA A 21 -2.03 -18.33 30.54
C ALA A 21 -2.43 -19.77 30.15
N MET A 22 -2.91 -19.95 28.91
CA MET A 22 -3.22 -21.28 28.35
C MET A 22 -2.02 -21.92 27.65
N GLY A 23 -0.88 -21.25 27.54
CA GLY A 23 0.29 -21.72 26.79
C GLY A 23 0.09 -21.78 25.27
N ALA A 24 -0.95 -21.09 24.75
CA ALA A 24 -1.24 -21.05 23.32
C ALA A 24 -0.27 -20.11 22.56
N ILE A 25 0.22 -19.07 23.25
CA ILE A 25 1.26 -18.15 22.76
C ILE A 25 2.23 -17.86 23.92
N GLU A 26 3.45 -17.50 23.61
CA GLU A 26 4.45 -17.04 24.58
C GLU A 26 4.28 -15.54 24.88
N GLN A 27 4.59 -15.12 26.12
CA GLN A 27 4.51 -13.69 26.49
C GLN A 27 5.31 -12.76 25.55
N PRO A 28 6.55 -13.09 25.10
CA PRO A 28 7.27 -12.24 24.16
C PRO A 28 6.57 -12.06 22.81
N ALA A 29 5.81 -13.06 22.35
CA ALA A 29 5.04 -12.98 21.11
C ALA A 29 3.85 -12.02 21.26
N LEU A 30 3.16 -12.09 22.42
CA LEU A 30 2.09 -11.14 22.75
C LEU A 30 2.62 -9.71 22.85
N ASP A 31 3.72 -9.51 23.59
CA ASP A 31 4.35 -8.21 23.77
C ASP A 31 4.82 -7.63 22.42
N GLY A 32 5.39 -8.48 21.56
CA GLY A 32 5.79 -8.10 20.20
C GLY A 32 4.60 -7.67 19.33
N PHE A 33 3.45 -8.33 19.47
CA PHE A 33 2.22 -7.97 18.78
C PHE A 33 1.64 -6.64 19.29
N LEU A 34 1.53 -6.49 20.62
CA LEU A 34 0.98 -5.29 21.23
C LEU A 34 1.82 -4.04 20.93
N LYS A 35 3.14 -4.18 20.80
CA LYS A 35 4.04 -3.10 20.39
C LYS A 35 3.79 -2.59 18.97
N ARG A 36 3.11 -3.37 18.11
CA ARG A 36 2.74 -2.93 16.75
C ARG A 36 1.56 -1.98 16.73
N ILE A 37 0.77 -1.92 17.81
CA ILE A 37 -0.40 -1.07 17.92
C ILE A 37 0.05 0.28 18.47
N PRO A 38 -0.14 1.40 17.74
CA PRO A 38 0.22 2.71 18.25
C PRO A 38 -0.68 3.08 19.44
N ALA A 39 -0.06 3.37 20.58
CA ALA A 39 -0.78 3.73 21.79
C ALA A 39 -1.27 5.18 21.74
N GLU A 40 -2.48 5.44 22.25
CA GLU A 40 -2.97 6.81 22.41
C GLU A 40 -2.05 7.66 23.30
N PRO A 41 -1.87 8.95 22.98
CA PRO A 41 -1.12 9.85 23.85
C PRO A 41 -1.86 10.04 25.19
N ALA A 42 -1.12 9.88 26.27
CA ALA A 42 -1.68 9.96 27.63
C ALA A 42 -2.11 11.37 28.06
N ASP A 43 -1.47 12.39 27.50
CA ASP A 43 -1.73 13.81 27.75
C ASP A 43 -1.26 14.65 26.56
N LEU A 44 -1.46 15.97 26.64
CA LEU A 44 -1.07 16.91 25.60
C LEU A 44 0.46 16.88 25.36
N ALA A 45 1.26 16.80 26.41
CA ALA A 45 2.72 16.77 26.32
C ALA A 45 3.23 15.48 25.65
N ALA A 46 2.51 14.35 25.84
CA ALA A 46 2.83 13.06 25.22
C ALA A 46 2.67 13.10 23.68
N THR A 47 1.93 14.06 23.13
CA THR A 47 1.86 14.26 21.67
C THR A 47 3.17 14.74 21.08
N LYS A 48 4.07 15.32 21.89
CA LYS A 48 5.34 15.94 21.49
C LYS A 48 5.18 17.03 20.41
N ILE A 49 4.00 17.63 20.29
CA ILE A 49 3.68 18.74 19.39
C ILE A 49 3.44 19.97 20.25
N ASP A 50 3.86 21.12 19.75
CA ASP A 50 3.63 22.39 20.46
C ASP A 50 2.12 22.64 20.68
N GLU A 51 1.75 23.05 21.88
CA GLU A 51 0.36 23.28 22.28
C GLU A 51 -0.32 24.35 21.41
N ILE A 52 0.42 25.37 20.98
CA ILE A 52 -0.10 26.43 20.12
C ILE A 52 -0.35 25.91 18.70
N ASP A 53 0.48 24.99 18.22
CA ASP A 53 0.28 24.37 16.92
C ASP A 53 -0.96 23.48 16.91
N LEU A 54 -1.19 22.68 17.97
CA LEU A 54 -2.40 21.88 18.15
C LEU A 54 -3.64 22.75 18.33
N LEU A 55 -3.55 23.82 19.12
CA LEU A 55 -4.64 24.78 19.29
C LEU A 55 -5.00 25.43 17.94
N SER A 56 -4.00 25.87 17.19
CA SER A 56 -4.19 26.46 15.86
C SER A 56 -4.81 25.47 14.88
N LEU A 57 -4.42 24.20 14.94
CA LEU A 57 -5.03 23.13 14.15
C LEU A 57 -6.49 22.91 14.51
N LEU A 58 -6.81 22.86 15.81
CA LEU A 58 -8.20 22.72 16.28
C LEU A 58 -9.07 23.89 15.78
N LEU A 59 -8.59 25.13 15.92
CA LEU A 59 -9.33 26.31 15.45
C LEU A 59 -9.53 26.30 13.93
N ARG A 60 -8.54 25.86 13.15
CA ARG A 60 -8.65 25.69 11.69
C ARG A 60 -9.72 24.66 11.34
N LEU A 61 -9.75 23.51 12.05
CA LEU A 61 -10.78 22.48 11.88
C LEU A 61 -12.17 23.00 12.21
N ILE A 62 -12.35 23.71 13.32
CA ILE A 62 -13.61 24.33 13.72
C ILE A 62 -14.10 25.30 12.64
N TYR A 63 -13.22 26.14 12.13
CA TYR A 63 -13.58 27.16 11.14
C TYR A 63 -13.93 26.56 9.77
N THR A 64 -13.07 25.70 9.26
CA THR A 64 -13.24 25.10 7.91
C THR A 64 -14.34 24.05 7.87
N GLY A 65 -14.45 23.23 8.91
CA GLY A 65 -15.47 22.18 9.06
C GLY A 65 -16.79 22.65 9.65
N ARG A 66 -16.86 23.92 10.11
CA ARG A 66 -18.03 24.47 10.84
C ARG A 66 -18.45 23.58 12.01
N LEU A 67 -17.45 23.09 12.74
CA LEU A 67 -17.68 22.19 13.86
C LEU A 67 -18.18 22.98 15.08
N GLU A 68 -19.05 22.34 15.88
CA GLU A 68 -19.68 23.05 17.01
C GLU A 68 -19.57 22.28 18.33
N THR A 69 -19.29 20.97 18.34
CA THR A 69 -19.26 20.14 19.55
C THR A 69 -17.90 19.47 19.76
N CYS A 70 -17.57 19.16 21.04
CA CYS A 70 -16.35 18.40 21.35
C CYS A 70 -16.30 17.06 20.62
N ARG A 71 -17.42 16.37 20.44
CA ARG A 71 -17.49 15.12 19.66
C ARG A 71 -16.97 15.33 18.24
N GLN A 72 -17.47 16.37 17.56
CA GLN A 72 -17.02 16.70 16.20
C GLN A 72 -15.54 17.10 16.18
N PHE A 73 -15.05 17.77 17.23
CA PHE A 73 -13.64 18.13 17.35
C PHE A 73 -12.75 16.90 17.46
N ILE A 74 -13.12 15.92 18.32
CA ILE A 74 -12.43 14.65 18.48
C ILE A 74 -12.37 13.90 17.14
N ASP A 75 -13.52 13.80 16.47
CA ASP A 75 -13.63 13.09 15.20
C ASP A 75 -12.77 13.73 14.10
N ALA A 76 -12.63 15.06 14.12
CA ALA A 76 -11.86 15.79 13.12
C ALA A 76 -10.36 15.80 13.41
N ILE A 77 -9.95 16.06 14.67
CA ILE A 77 -8.53 16.17 15.05
C ILE A 77 -7.90 14.81 15.34
N ARG A 78 -8.73 13.78 15.63
CA ARG A 78 -8.28 12.42 15.95
C ARG A 78 -7.41 12.34 17.22
N LEU A 79 -7.71 13.17 18.21
CA LEU A 79 -7.08 13.10 19.54
C LEU A 79 -8.09 12.66 20.59
N PRO A 80 -7.67 12.02 21.69
CA PRO A 80 -8.52 11.61 22.79
C PRO A 80 -9.29 12.78 23.42
N TYR A 81 -10.45 12.48 24.00
CA TYR A 81 -11.33 13.48 24.62
C TYR A 81 -10.61 14.40 25.62
N HIS A 82 -9.77 13.83 26.50
CA HIS A 82 -9.10 14.59 27.55
C HIS A 82 -8.14 15.65 26.97
N ILE A 83 -7.43 15.33 25.88
CA ILE A 83 -6.54 16.28 25.18
C ILE A 83 -7.37 17.36 24.46
N VAL A 84 -8.44 16.97 23.77
CA VAL A 84 -9.31 17.93 23.09
C VAL A 84 -9.99 18.86 24.11
N ALA A 85 -10.42 18.34 25.26
CA ALA A 85 -10.99 19.14 26.33
C ALA A 85 -10.00 20.17 26.87
N GLU A 86 -8.72 19.80 27.05
CA GLU A 86 -7.65 20.71 27.47
C GLU A 86 -7.41 21.81 26.42
N LEU A 87 -7.36 21.47 25.14
CA LEU A 87 -7.24 22.45 24.04
C LEU A 87 -8.45 23.40 23.99
N VAL A 88 -9.66 22.90 24.25
CA VAL A 88 -10.87 23.72 24.30
C VAL A 88 -10.85 24.66 25.48
N VAL A 89 -10.43 24.21 26.69
CA VAL A 89 -10.25 25.08 27.86
C VAL A 89 -9.26 26.19 27.55
N MET A 90 -8.09 25.84 26.97
CA MET A 90 -7.09 26.82 26.56
C MET A 90 -7.65 27.84 25.55
N ALA A 91 -8.49 27.39 24.59
CA ALA A 91 -9.12 28.27 23.60
C ALA A 91 -10.16 29.22 24.26
N VAL A 92 -10.91 28.74 25.24
CA VAL A 92 -11.88 29.56 26.00
C VAL A 92 -11.17 30.59 26.88
N ASP A 93 -10.12 30.20 27.60
CA ASP A 93 -9.33 31.10 28.46
C ASP A 93 -8.65 32.22 27.66
N ARG A 94 -8.22 31.89 26.43
CA ARG A 94 -7.69 32.86 25.46
C ARG A 94 -8.77 33.65 24.71
N ARG A 95 -10.07 33.44 25.05
CA ARG A 95 -11.21 34.08 24.39
C ARG A 95 -11.34 33.80 22.88
N LEU A 96 -10.75 32.70 22.39
CA LEU A 96 -10.85 32.31 20.99
C LEU A 96 -12.13 31.52 20.73
N LEU A 97 -12.63 30.78 21.74
CA LEU A 97 -13.91 30.09 21.74
C LEU A 97 -14.85 30.63 22.80
N ARG A 98 -16.15 30.53 22.55
CA ARG A 98 -17.20 30.74 23.54
C ARG A 98 -18.13 29.56 23.56
N THR A 99 -18.68 29.24 24.72
CA THR A 99 -19.70 28.19 24.93
C THR A 99 -21.05 28.61 24.40
N LEU A 100 -21.79 27.67 23.81
CA LEU A 100 -23.16 27.84 23.33
C LEU A 100 -24.20 27.08 24.21
N GLY A 101 -23.74 26.34 25.24
CA GLY A 101 -24.56 25.46 26.06
C GLY A 101 -24.64 24.03 25.47
N MET A 102 -25.36 23.17 26.19
CA MET A 102 -25.60 21.78 25.84
C MET A 102 -26.52 21.66 24.63
N ARG A 103 -26.16 20.84 23.64
CA ARG A 103 -26.89 20.70 22.39
C ARG A 103 -27.90 19.54 22.39
N SER A 104 -27.61 18.40 23.02
CA SER A 104 -28.48 17.21 22.90
C SER A 104 -28.52 16.27 24.11
N SER A 105 -27.58 16.29 25.02
CA SER A 105 -27.53 15.38 26.19
C SER A 105 -26.88 16.05 27.38
N GLU A 106 -26.96 15.43 28.57
CA GLU A 106 -26.23 15.87 29.77
C GLU A 106 -24.73 15.54 29.71
N ASN A 107 -24.26 14.99 28.62
CA ASN A 107 -22.85 14.58 28.48
C ASN A 107 -21.98 15.80 28.05
N PRO A 108 -20.91 16.12 28.80
CA PRO A 108 -19.99 17.22 28.45
C PRO A 108 -19.42 17.18 27.03
N ILE A 109 -19.34 16.00 26.42
CA ILE A 109 -18.87 15.83 25.04
C ILE A 109 -19.80 16.50 24.00
N ASP A 110 -21.07 16.76 24.35
CA ASP A 110 -22.07 17.42 23.51
C ASP A 110 -22.22 18.93 23.82
N MET A 111 -21.30 19.49 24.64
CA MET A 111 -21.22 20.94 24.85
C MET A 111 -20.91 21.63 23.53
N GLY A 112 -21.67 22.67 23.22
CA GLY A 112 -21.51 23.48 22.01
C GLY A 112 -20.52 24.62 22.20
N TYR A 113 -19.74 24.91 21.16
CA TYR A 113 -18.74 25.99 21.10
C TYR A 113 -18.86 26.71 19.76
N THR A 114 -18.42 27.98 19.74
CA THR A 114 -18.25 28.74 18.50
C THR A 114 -17.07 29.68 18.61
N LEU A 115 -16.44 29.97 17.48
CA LEU A 115 -15.36 30.96 17.41
C LEU A 115 -15.87 32.36 17.75
N THR A 116 -15.13 33.08 18.58
CA THR A 116 -15.31 34.51 18.78
C THR A 116 -14.78 35.28 17.57
N ASP A 117 -14.98 36.60 17.51
CA ASP A 117 -14.39 37.41 16.44
C ASP A 117 -12.85 37.44 16.53
N GLU A 118 -12.30 37.33 17.73
CA GLU A 118 -10.85 37.19 17.96
C GLU A 118 -10.38 35.80 17.49
N GLY A 119 -11.12 34.74 17.83
CA GLY A 119 -10.84 33.39 17.36
C GLY A 119 -10.89 33.27 15.84
N LYS A 120 -11.83 33.95 15.19
CA LYS A 120 -11.89 33.96 13.71
C LYS A 120 -10.66 34.66 13.10
N ARG A 121 -10.25 35.79 13.66
CA ARG A 121 -9.02 36.49 13.19
C ARG A 121 -7.80 35.62 13.37
N TRP A 122 -7.61 35.05 14.57
CA TRP A 122 -6.52 34.11 14.83
C TRP A 122 -6.50 32.95 13.81
N THR A 123 -7.68 32.37 13.56
CA THR A 123 -7.79 31.24 12.64
C THR A 123 -7.46 31.62 11.19
N ILE A 124 -7.88 32.81 10.75
CA ILE A 124 -7.56 33.32 9.40
C ILE A 124 -6.04 33.52 9.26
N ASP A 125 -5.41 34.14 10.24
CA ASP A 125 -3.95 34.33 10.26
C ASP A 125 -3.22 32.96 10.25
N ALA A 126 -3.71 31.98 11.01
CA ALA A 126 -3.18 30.62 11.03
C ALA A 126 -3.37 29.89 9.68
N LEU A 127 -4.49 30.12 8.97
CA LEU A 127 -4.74 29.54 7.64
C LEU A 127 -3.88 30.20 6.54
N GLU A 128 -3.47 31.46 6.72
CA GLU A 128 -2.50 32.09 5.81
C GLU A 128 -1.12 31.46 5.93
N GLN A 129 -0.73 31.02 7.14
CA GLN A 129 0.55 30.36 7.40
C GLN A 129 0.54 28.89 7.01
N LEU A 130 -0.58 28.17 7.29
CA LEU A 130 -0.71 26.74 7.06
C LEU A 130 -2.18 26.38 6.88
N ARG A 131 -2.56 25.92 5.70
CA ARG A 131 -3.96 25.55 5.38
C ARG A 131 -4.32 24.09 5.74
N TYR A 132 -3.37 23.32 6.24
CA TYR A 132 -3.69 21.98 6.69
C TYR A 132 -4.76 22.02 7.78
N ALA A 133 -5.89 21.35 7.51
CA ALA A 133 -7.01 21.19 8.42
C ALA A 133 -7.48 19.71 8.35
N GLY A 134 -6.77 18.85 9.04
CA GLY A 134 -6.99 17.41 9.11
C GLY A 134 -6.60 16.86 10.47
N PRO A 135 -6.55 15.54 10.64
CA PRO A 135 -6.12 14.89 11.86
C PRO A 135 -4.77 15.41 12.36
N ALA A 136 -4.58 15.43 13.67
CA ALA A 136 -3.31 15.85 14.26
C ALA A 136 -2.17 14.98 13.72
N PRO A 137 -1.02 15.58 13.36
CA PRO A 137 0.12 14.81 12.88
C PRO A 137 0.74 13.99 14.00
N VAL A 138 1.55 13.00 13.64
CA VAL A 138 2.47 12.33 14.55
C VAL A 138 3.88 12.85 14.34
N THR A 139 4.77 12.71 15.32
CA THR A 139 6.16 13.12 15.17
C THR A 139 6.93 12.17 14.25
N LEU A 140 8.04 12.65 13.68
CA LEU A 140 8.95 11.81 12.90
C LEU A 140 9.51 10.65 13.74
N GLU A 141 9.69 10.83 15.04
CA GLU A 141 10.16 9.80 15.96
C GLU A 141 9.10 8.70 16.14
N GLU A 142 7.83 9.06 16.42
CA GLU A 142 6.71 8.12 16.51
C GLU A 142 6.53 7.36 15.21
N PHE A 143 6.59 8.06 14.07
CA PHE A 143 6.53 7.46 12.75
C PHE A 143 7.64 6.43 12.51
N THR A 144 8.90 6.82 12.78
CA THR A 144 10.05 5.93 12.60
C THR A 144 9.96 4.70 13.49
N TYR A 145 9.54 4.87 14.75
CA TYR A 145 9.31 3.77 15.66
C TYR A 145 8.23 2.82 15.13
N GLN A 146 7.06 3.34 14.74
CA GLN A 146 5.95 2.53 14.25
C GLN A 146 6.35 1.73 13.00
N VAL A 147 7.05 2.36 12.05
CA VAL A 147 7.59 1.66 10.88
C VAL A 147 8.52 0.52 11.30
N SER A 148 9.36 0.73 12.31
CA SER A 148 10.32 -0.27 12.77
C SER A 148 9.67 -1.52 13.37
N VAL A 149 8.49 -1.38 14.00
CA VAL A 149 7.78 -2.51 14.63
C VAL A 149 6.81 -3.23 13.71
N GLN A 150 6.47 -2.63 12.55
CA GLN A 150 5.56 -3.21 11.55
C GLN A 150 6.26 -3.58 10.23
N LYS A 151 7.56 -3.86 10.26
CA LYS A 151 8.35 -4.23 9.08
C LYS A 151 7.73 -5.38 8.31
N LEU A 152 7.88 -5.33 7.00
CA LEU A 152 7.43 -6.39 6.11
C LEU A 152 8.10 -7.74 6.43
N THR A 153 9.36 -7.71 6.84
CA THR A 153 10.13 -8.91 7.23
C THR A 153 9.67 -9.57 8.53
N ASN A 154 8.79 -8.93 9.31
CA ASN A 154 8.19 -9.53 10.49
C ASN A 154 7.11 -10.56 10.11
N GLU A 155 6.62 -10.53 8.87
CA GLU A 155 5.64 -11.46 8.34
C GLU A 155 6.34 -12.54 7.53
N ARG A 156 6.23 -13.81 7.98
CA ARG A 156 6.83 -14.94 7.28
C ARG A 156 5.97 -15.36 6.10
N VAL A 157 6.55 -15.32 4.91
CA VAL A 157 5.93 -15.79 3.66
C VAL A 157 6.32 -17.24 3.41
N THR A 158 5.33 -18.12 3.25
CA THR A 158 5.54 -19.54 2.89
C THR A 158 5.23 -19.78 1.41
N PHE A 159 5.66 -20.95 0.91
CA PHE A 159 5.38 -21.35 -0.46
C PHE A 159 3.87 -21.43 -0.74
N GLU A 160 3.10 -21.96 0.23
CA GLU A 160 1.64 -22.11 0.14
C GLU A 160 0.97 -20.73 0.05
N ARG A 161 1.44 -19.74 0.81
CA ARG A 161 0.90 -18.36 0.76
C ARG A 161 1.16 -17.71 -0.59
N ILE A 162 2.37 -17.85 -1.15
CA ILE A 162 2.66 -17.34 -2.50
C ILE A 162 1.74 -18.02 -3.51
N ARG A 163 1.59 -19.33 -3.40
CA ARG A 163 0.74 -20.10 -4.28
C ARG A 163 -0.74 -19.73 -4.19
N ALA A 164 -1.23 -19.47 -3.00
CA ALA A 164 -2.58 -18.95 -2.78
C ALA A 164 -2.78 -17.55 -3.38
N ALA A 165 -1.82 -16.65 -3.20
CA ALA A 165 -1.84 -15.30 -3.76
C ALA A 165 -1.79 -15.29 -5.30
N LEU A 166 -1.08 -16.26 -5.92
CA LEU A 166 -1.08 -16.44 -7.36
C LEU A 166 -2.47 -16.82 -7.91
N GLY A 167 -3.31 -17.48 -7.10
CA GLY A 167 -4.68 -17.83 -7.45
C GLY A 167 -4.75 -18.60 -8.77
N GLU A 168 -5.39 -17.99 -9.76
CA GLU A 168 -5.54 -18.57 -11.10
C GLU A 168 -4.32 -18.38 -12.01
N LEU A 169 -3.36 -17.54 -11.62
CA LEU A 169 -2.15 -17.35 -12.42
C LEU A 169 -1.33 -18.64 -12.49
N THR A 170 -0.75 -18.90 -13.64
CA THR A 170 0.01 -20.13 -13.90
C THR A 170 1.47 -19.77 -14.13
N PHE A 171 2.33 -20.14 -13.18
CA PHE A 171 3.78 -19.98 -13.25
C PHE A 171 4.48 -21.29 -12.88
N ASP A 172 5.75 -21.41 -13.24
CA ASP A 172 6.57 -22.56 -12.85
C ASP A 172 6.87 -22.51 -11.34
N ALA A 173 6.90 -23.67 -10.68
CA ALA A 173 7.18 -23.78 -9.26
C ALA A 173 8.55 -23.19 -8.88
N SER A 174 9.54 -23.33 -9.76
CA SER A 174 10.88 -22.81 -9.60
C SER A 174 10.90 -21.27 -9.48
N LEU A 175 10.02 -20.56 -10.19
CA LEU A 175 9.86 -19.12 -10.09
C LEU A 175 9.36 -18.72 -8.69
N VAL A 176 8.37 -19.47 -8.18
CA VAL A 176 7.82 -19.26 -6.83
C VAL A 176 8.88 -19.49 -5.75
N GLU A 177 9.68 -20.57 -5.91
CA GLU A 177 10.77 -20.91 -4.99
C GLU A 177 11.86 -19.83 -4.96
N GLN A 178 12.18 -19.20 -6.09
CA GLN A 178 13.15 -18.10 -6.17
C GLN A 178 12.64 -16.82 -5.50
N CYS A 179 11.33 -16.57 -5.53
CA CYS A 179 10.74 -15.37 -4.92
C CYS A 179 10.62 -15.44 -3.39
N GLY A 180 10.42 -16.62 -2.82
CA GLY A 180 10.23 -16.79 -1.38
C GLY A 180 11.32 -16.16 -0.52
N PRO A 181 12.62 -16.47 -0.75
CA PRO A 181 13.72 -15.81 -0.03
C PRO A 181 13.76 -14.29 -0.20
N ALA A 182 13.43 -13.77 -1.40
CA ALA A 182 13.40 -12.35 -1.67
C ALA A 182 12.32 -11.64 -0.84
N LEU A 183 11.11 -12.19 -0.82
CA LEU A 183 9.98 -11.68 -0.02
C LEU A 183 10.32 -11.66 1.48
N ASN A 184 10.85 -12.77 2.01
CA ASN A 184 11.21 -12.86 3.42
C ASN A 184 12.40 -11.97 3.82
N SER A 185 13.28 -11.63 2.87
CA SER A 185 14.39 -10.72 3.14
C SER A 185 14.01 -9.24 3.03
N GLY A 186 12.85 -8.92 2.43
CA GLY A 186 12.42 -7.55 2.12
C GLY A 186 13.38 -6.81 1.16
N ARG A 187 14.24 -7.53 0.44
CA ARG A 187 15.21 -6.95 -0.49
C ARG A 187 14.59 -6.73 -1.86
N ALA A 188 15.08 -5.71 -2.54
CA ALA A 188 14.63 -5.39 -3.89
C ALA A 188 14.82 -6.54 -4.88
N MET A 189 13.86 -6.68 -5.79
CA MET A 189 13.86 -7.69 -6.85
C MET A 189 13.82 -7.02 -8.23
N LEU A 190 14.44 -7.68 -9.20
CA LEU A 190 14.34 -7.33 -10.61
C LEU A 190 13.71 -8.51 -11.36
N PHE A 191 12.51 -8.30 -11.91
CA PHE A 191 11.89 -9.21 -12.87
C PHE A 191 12.24 -8.79 -14.27
N TYR A 192 12.85 -9.69 -15.05
CA TYR A 192 13.22 -9.44 -16.43
C TYR A 192 12.78 -10.58 -17.34
N GLY A 193 12.81 -10.36 -18.65
CA GLY A 193 12.47 -11.36 -19.66
C GLY A 193 11.47 -10.86 -20.70
N PRO A 194 11.09 -11.70 -21.68
CA PRO A 194 10.27 -11.30 -22.81
C PRO A 194 8.92 -10.68 -22.40
N PRO A 195 8.40 -9.75 -23.22
CA PRO A 195 7.11 -9.14 -22.94
C PRO A 195 5.96 -10.16 -23.03
N GLY A 196 4.87 -9.90 -22.28
CA GLY A 196 3.67 -10.73 -22.35
C GLY A 196 3.70 -12.04 -21.54
N ASN A 197 4.71 -12.26 -20.70
CA ASN A 197 4.81 -13.44 -19.81
C ASN A 197 4.29 -13.21 -18.40
N GLY A 198 3.58 -12.09 -18.16
CA GLY A 198 2.87 -11.87 -16.91
C GLY A 198 3.72 -11.31 -15.77
N LYS A 199 4.88 -10.67 -16.02
CA LYS A 199 5.72 -10.03 -15.00
C LYS A 199 4.93 -9.09 -14.09
N THR A 200 4.15 -8.18 -14.67
CA THR A 200 3.28 -7.25 -13.94
C THR A 200 2.24 -7.98 -13.10
N SER A 201 1.55 -8.98 -13.68
CA SER A 201 0.56 -9.78 -12.95
C SER A 201 1.18 -10.56 -11.80
N PHE A 202 2.41 -11.06 -11.99
CA PHE A 202 3.16 -11.75 -10.96
C PHE A 202 3.55 -10.80 -9.82
N ALA A 203 4.06 -9.62 -10.14
CA ALA A 203 4.39 -8.59 -9.15
C ALA A 203 3.16 -8.17 -8.32
N HIS A 204 2.01 -7.99 -8.98
CA HIS A 204 0.73 -7.72 -8.30
C HIS A 204 0.33 -8.85 -7.34
N ALA A 205 0.41 -10.10 -7.80
CA ALA A 205 0.09 -11.25 -6.96
C ALA A 205 1.03 -11.35 -5.74
N LEU A 206 2.32 -11.07 -5.92
CA LEU A 206 3.26 -11.05 -4.79
C LEU A 206 2.95 -9.94 -3.78
N GLY A 207 2.42 -8.79 -4.22
CA GLY A 207 1.97 -7.73 -3.32
C GLY A 207 0.84 -8.17 -2.39
N SER A 208 -0.03 -9.10 -2.83
CA SER A 208 -1.13 -9.63 -2.02
C SER A 208 -0.74 -10.78 -1.07
N VAL A 209 0.52 -11.21 -1.09
CA VAL A 209 1.03 -12.27 -0.18
C VAL A 209 1.04 -11.82 1.27
N PHE A 210 1.23 -10.52 1.49
CA PHE A 210 1.29 -9.94 2.82
C PHE A 210 -0.11 -9.56 3.29
N SER A 211 -0.52 -10.06 4.47
CA SER A 211 -1.86 -9.90 5.01
C SER A 211 -1.92 -9.15 6.34
N ASP A 212 -0.79 -8.93 7.01
CA ASP A 212 -0.75 -8.17 8.25
C ASP A 212 -1.31 -6.76 8.06
N VAL A 213 -2.08 -6.31 9.05
CA VAL A 213 -2.52 -4.91 9.13
C VAL A 213 -1.36 -4.04 9.60
N ILE A 214 -1.19 -2.88 8.98
CA ILE A 214 -0.25 -1.85 9.38
C ILE A 214 -0.99 -0.56 9.73
N TYR A 215 -0.35 0.27 10.54
CA TYR A 215 -0.89 1.57 10.94
C TYR A 215 -0.17 2.67 10.15
N VAL A 216 -0.96 3.45 9.42
CA VAL A 216 -0.50 4.55 8.56
C VAL A 216 -0.96 5.87 9.15
N PRO A 217 -0.06 6.85 9.42
CA PRO A 217 -0.48 8.12 10.02
C PRO A 217 -1.18 8.99 8.96
N TYR A 218 -2.12 9.82 9.38
CA TYR A 218 -2.72 10.80 8.48
C TYR A 218 -1.69 11.82 7.99
N ALA A 219 -0.85 12.29 8.90
CA ALA A 219 0.21 13.23 8.63
C ALA A 219 1.37 13.07 9.62
N ILE A 220 2.56 13.49 9.22
CA ILE A 220 3.73 13.59 10.10
C ILE A 220 4.18 15.05 10.22
N ILE A 221 4.74 15.42 11.38
CA ILE A 221 5.34 16.75 11.57
C ILE A 221 6.86 16.60 11.65
N VAL A 222 7.55 17.43 10.85
CA VAL A 222 9.02 17.49 10.79
C VAL A 222 9.45 18.95 10.78
N GLU A 223 10.21 19.36 11.79
CA GLU A 223 10.69 20.75 11.89
C GLU A 223 9.56 21.81 11.77
N GLY A 224 8.41 21.54 12.39
CA GLY A 224 7.23 22.40 12.30
C GLY A 224 6.46 22.34 10.96
N GLN A 225 6.90 21.53 10.01
CA GLN A 225 6.26 21.37 8.71
C GLN A 225 5.41 20.11 8.68
N ILE A 226 4.18 20.20 8.16
CA ILE A 226 3.28 19.05 8.04
C ILE A 226 3.50 18.37 6.68
N ILE A 227 3.64 17.06 6.72
CA ILE A 227 3.70 16.19 5.55
C ILE A 227 2.47 15.28 5.60
N ARG A 228 1.55 15.45 4.68
CA ARG A 228 0.38 14.58 4.52
C ARG A 228 0.83 13.23 3.99
N PHE A 229 0.46 12.17 4.70
CA PHE A 229 0.95 10.83 4.42
C PHE A 229 -0.16 9.91 3.92
N HIS A 230 -1.27 9.80 4.67
CA HIS A 230 -2.39 8.93 4.31
C HIS A 230 -3.05 9.37 2.99
N ASP A 231 -3.19 8.40 2.08
CA ASP A 231 -3.84 8.57 0.78
C ASP A 231 -4.89 7.46 0.61
N PRO A 232 -6.19 7.78 0.63
CA PRO A 232 -7.25 6.76 0.52
C PRO A 232 -7.23 5.96 -0.79
N SER A 233 -6.56 6.46 -1.83
CA SER A 233 -6.41 5.74 -3.10
C SER A 233 -5.36 4.62 -3.04
N ILE A 234 -4.45 4.70 -2.07
CA ILE A 234 -3.34 3.75 -1.86
C ILE A 234 -3.58 2.93 -0.59
N HIS A 235 -3.95 3.59 0.50
CA HIS A 235 -4.10 3.00 1.84
C HIS A 235 -5.52 2.52 2.05
N VAL A 236 -5.76 1.23 1.80
CA VAL A 236 -7.06 0.61 2.01
C VAL A 236 -7.26 0.36 3.50
N ALA A 237 -8.11 1.19 4.12
CA ALA A 237 -8.44 1.06 5.53
C ALA A 237 -9.14 -0.27 5.82
N VAL A 238 -8.82 -0.87 6.95
CA VAL A 238 -9.47 -2.09 7.46
C VAL A 238 -10.56 -1.66 8.44
N SER A 239 -11.79 -2.13 8.23
CA SER A 239 -12.91 -1.81 9.10
C SER A 239 -12.80 -2.52 10.47
N ALA A 240 -13.44 -1.95 11.49
CA ALA A 240 -13.49 -2.57 12.83
C ALA A 240 -14.11 -3.98 12.80
N THR A 241 -15.05 -4.23 11.89
CA THR A 241 -15.67 -5.54 11.66
C THR A 241 -14.67 -6.54 11.04
N GLU A 242 -13.87 -6.12 10.07
CA GLU A 242 -12.82 -6.96 9.48
C GLU A 242 -11.69 -7.26 10.49
N LEU A 243 -11.35 -6.29 11.35
CA LEU A 243 -10.41 -6.50 12.47
C LEU A 243 -10.92 -7.54 13.47
N SER A 244 -12.25 -7.72 13.60
CA SER A 244 -12.86 -8.69 14.51
C SER A 244 -13.08 -10.08 13.91
N ASP A 245 -13.21 -10.21 12.58
CA ASP A 245 -13.54 -11.45 11.87
C ASP A 245 -12.32 -12.26 11.39
N GLU A 246 -11.19 -11.61 11.12
CA GLU A 246 -9.95 -12.31 10.79
C GLU A 246 -9.36 -12.92 12.08
N SER A 247 -9.37 -14.24 12.15
CA SER A 247 -9.11 -15.10 13.31
C SER A 247 -7.77 -14.91 14.05
N GLU A 248 -6.88 -14.07 13.57
CA GLU A 248 -5.60 -13.73 14.22
C GLU A 248 -5.56 -12.29 14.76
N ILE A 249 -6.49 -11.41 14.35
CA ILE A 249 -6.47 -9.96 14.67
C ILE A 249 -7.58 -9.56 15.67
N SER A 250 -8.43 -10.51 16.06
CA SER A 250 -9.52 -10.35 17.05
C SER A 250 -9.10 -9.85 18.47
N PHE A 251 -7.82 -9.50 18.63
CA PHE A 251 -7.27 -9.00 19.90
C PHE A 251 -7.40 -7.49 20.08
N VAL A 252 -7.63 -6.75 19.00
CA VAL A 252 -7.70 -5.29 19.05
C VAL A 252 -9.17 -4.87 19.05
N ARG A 253 -9.65 -4.39 20.18
CA ARG A 253 -10.87 -3.60 20.17
C ARG A 253 -10.59 -2.34 19.36
N ALA A 254 -11.51 -1.96 18.48
CA ALA A 254 -11.40 -0.77 17.62
C ALA A 254 -11.19 0.56 18.38
N GLU A 255 -11.21 0.51 19.71
CA GLU A 255 -11.10 1.65 20.62
C GLU A 255 -9.74 1.79 21.33
N GLU A 256 -8.76 0.92 21.04
CA GLU A 256 -7.50 0.86 21.82
C GLU A 256 -6.25 1.36 21.06
N TYR A 257 -6.38 2.03 19.93
CA TYR A 257 -5.22 2.57 19.20
C TYR A 257 -5.34 4.09 18.99
N ASP A 258 -4.18 4.73 18.83
CA ASP A 258 -4.10 6.16 18.53
C ASP A 258 -4.80 6.49 17.21
N ALA A 259 -5.90 7.25 17.29
CA ALA A 259 -6.76 7.57 16.16
C ALA A 259 -6.10 8.49 15.10
N ARG A 260 -4.89 9.03 15.36
CA ARG A 260 -4.06 9.71 14.37
C ARG A 260 -3.50 8.76 13.30
N TRP A 261 -3.61 7.45 13.53
CA TRP A 261 -3.21 6.38 12.63
C TRP A 261 -4.45 5.67 12.06
N VAL A 262 -4.32 5.17 10.85
CA VAL A 262 -5.35 4.40 10.17
C VAL A 262 -4.86 2.95 10.03
N PRO A 263 -5.58 1.96 10.57
CA PRO A 263 -5.28 0.57 10.28
C PRO A 263 -5.57 0.27 8.81
N CYS A 264 -4.57 -0.17 8.07
CA CYS A 264 -4.64 -0.39 6.63
C CYS A 264 -4.09 -1.76 6.25
N ARG A 265 -4.59 -2.32 5.15
CA ARG A 265 -3.87 -3.39 4.46
C ARG A 265 -2.53 -2.86 3.97
N ARG A 266 -1.52 -3.73 3.84
CA ARG A 266 -0.21 -3.32 3.33
C ARG A 266 -0.37 -2.71 1.94
N PRO A 267 0.18 -1.49 1.71
CA PRO A 267 -0.02 -0.77 0.46
C PRO A 267 0.68 -1.45 -0.70
N PHE A 268 0.06 -1.36 -1.87
CA PHE A 268 0.64 -1.77 -3.13
C PHE A 268 0.60 -0.59 -4.10
N VAL A 269 1.75 -0.08 -4.47
CA VAL A 269 1.89 1.03 -5.41
C VAL A 269 2.61 0.54 -6.65
N ALA A 270 2.00 0.66 -7.81
CA ALA A 270 2.62 0.37 -9.10
C ALA A 270 2.71 1.63 -9.94
N THR A 271 3.87 1.84 -10.54
CA THR A 271 4.14 2.94 -11.46
C THR A 271 4.74 2.40 -12.74
N GLY A 272 4.46 3.05 -13.86
CA GLY A 272 4.97 2.70 -15.18
C GLY A 272 5.85 3.80 -15.79
N GLY A 273 5.63 4.06 -17.08
CA GLY A 273 6.38 5.07 -17.83
C GLY A 273 6.21 6.50 -17.35
N GLU A 274 5.14 6.78 -16.58
CA GLU A 274 4.86 8.10 -16.02
C GLU A 274 5.76 8.50 -14.85
N LEU A 275 6.50 7.56 -14.25
CA LEU A 275 7.35 7.81 -13.08
C LEU A 275 8.43 8.85 -13.38
N THR A 276 8.45 9.92 -12.59
CA THR A 276 9.50 10.96 -12.62
C THR A 276 10.25 11.00 -11.28
N LEU A 277 11.43 11.65 -11.28
CA LEU A 277 12.20 11.84 -10.04
C LEU A 277 11.44 12.70 -9.02
N GLU A 278 10.65 13.66 -9.48
CA GLU A 278 9.85 14.54 -8.62
C GLU A 278 8.79 13.78 -7.83
N MET A 279 8.27 12.68 -8.38
CA MET A 279 7.30 11.81 -7.69
C MET A 279 7.94 11.01 -6.55
N LEU A 280 9.28 10.95 -6.51
CA LEU A 280 10.09 10.31 -5.46
C LEU A 280 10.62 11.30 -4.42
N ASP A 281 10.27 12.57 -4.50
CA ASP A 281 10.61 13.61 -3.54
C ASP A 281 9.35 14.24 -2.92
N LEU A 282 9.53 14.98 -1.81
CA LEU A 282 8.43 15.70 -1.18
C LEU A 282 7.88 16.76 -2.14
N ARG A 283 6.56 16.74 -2.33
CA ARG A 283 5.88 17.78 -3.08
C ARG A 283 5.34 18.85 -2.15
N TYR A 284 5.89 20.05 -2.23
CA TYR A 284 5.39 21.19 -1.48
C TYR A 284 4.15 21.78 -2.18
N ASP A 285 3.05 21.89 -1.44
CA ASP A 285 1.86 22.63 -1.87
C ASP A 285 2.03 24.09 -1.46
N ALA A 286 2.38 24.92 -2.43
CA ALA A 286 2.58 26.37 -2.20
C ALA A 286 1.28 27.11 -1.81
N THR A 287 0.10 26.54 -2.08
CA THR A 287 -1.19 27.13 -1.69
C THR A 287 -1.59 26.70 -0.28
N GLY A 288 -1.33 25.44 0.06
CA GLY A 288 -1.66 24.86 1.36
C GLY A 288 -0.57 25.05 2.42
N HIS A 289 0.66 25.34 2.00
CA HIS A 289 1.85 25.46 2.84
C HIS A 289 2.16 24.18 3.65
N TYR A 290 1.89 23.01 3.07
CA TYR A 290 2.24 21.69 3.61
C TYR A 290 2.82 20.81 2.50
N TYR A 291 3.29 19.64 2.86
CA TYR A 291 3.87 18.68 1.91
C TYR A 291 2.97 17.48 1.69
N GLU A 292 3.09 16.90 0.51
CA GLU A 292 2.64 15.55 0.20
C GLU A 292 3.81 14.59 0.25
N ALA A 293 3.63 13.44 0.89
CA ALA A 293 4.60 12.37 0.89
C ALA A 293 4.80 11.79 -0.52
N PRO A 294 6.04 11.43 -0.91
CA PRO A 294 6.32 10.81 -2.20
C PRO A 294 5.71 9.39 -2.29
N LEU A 295 5.54 8.91 -3.53
CA LEU A 295 4.85 7.64 -3.80
C LEU A 295 5.50 6.44 -3.10
N HIS A 296 6.83 6.33 -3.12
CA HIS A 296 7.52 5.21 -2.47
C HIS A 296 7.32 5.23 -0.96
N LEU A 297 7.28 6.42 -0.35
CA LEU A 297 7.00 6.55 1.07
C LEU A 297 5.55 6.15 1.42
N LYS A 298 4.59 6.42 0.52
CA LYS A 298 3.21 5.92 0.65
C LYS A 298 3.12 4.39 0.49
N ALA A 299 4.11 3.74 -0.13
CA ALA A 299 4.22 2.29 -0.22
C ALA A 299 4.89 1.63 1.00
N LEU A 300 5.27 2.42 2.00
CA LEU A 300 6.04 1.97 3.16
C LEU A 300 5.31 0.86 3.92
N GLY A 301 6.04 -0.20 4.25
CA GLY A 301 5.47 -1.40 4.86
C GLY A 301 4.72 -2.31 3.89
N GLY A 302 4.74 -2.03 2.59
CA GLY A 302 4.13 -2.80 1.51
C GLY A 302 5.06 -2.94 0.30
N CYS A 303 4.50 -2.88 -0.91
CA CYS A 303 5.23 -3.07 -2.15
C CYS A 303 5.21 -1.83 -3.05
N PHE A 304 6.36 -1.48 -3.60
CA PHE A 304 6.51 -0.46 -4.62
C PHE A 304 7.03 -1.10 -5.92
N VAL A 305 6.21 -1.10 -6.96
CA VAL A 305 6.53 -1.73 -8.24
C VAL A 305 6.81 -0.67 -9.29
N ILE A 306 7.95 -0.79 -9.97
CA ILE A 306 8.28 0.00 -11.16
C ILE A 306 8.18 -0.92 -12.36
N ASP A 307 7.09 -0.80 -13.07
CA ASP A 307 6.84 -1.60 -14.27
C ASP A 307 7.43 -0.93 -15.52
N ASP A 308 7.71 -1.75 -16.54
CA ASP A 308 8.40 -1.33 -17.77
C ASP A 308 9.67 -0.50 -17.49
N PHE A 309 10.43 -0.90 -16.45
CA PHE A 309 11.65 -0.19 -16.05
C PHE A 309 12.62 -0.07 -17.22
N GLY A 310 13.04 1.17 -17.47
CA GLY A 310 13.84 1.53 -18.64
C GLY A 310 13.04 2.31 -19.71
N ARG A 311 11.72 2.48 -19.50
CA ARG A 311 10.84 3.25 -20.40
C ARG A 311 10.23 4.49 -19.75
N GLN A 312 10.65 4.82 -18.51
CA GLN A 312 10.24 6.01 -17.81
C GLN A 312 10.74 7.29 -18.50
N LEU A 313 10.10 8.41 -18.18
CA LEU A 313 10.57 9.74 -18.61
C LEU A 313 11.95 10.08 -18.04
N ALA A 314 12.21 9.67 -16.81
CA ALA A 314 13.54 9.74 -16.19
C ALA A 314 14.43 8.59 -16.67
N SER A 315 15.72 8.85 -16.88
CA SER A 315 16.65 7.79 -17.28
C SER A 315 16.77 6.70 -16.18
N PRO A 316 16.94 5.42 -16.55
CA PRO A 316 17.16 4.35 -15.58
C PRO A 316 18.29 4.68 -14.60
N THR A 317 19.39 5.21 -15.09
CA THR A 317 20.53 5.62 -14.26
C THR A 317 20.15 6.69 -13.23
N SER A 318 19.34 7.68 -13.59
CA SER A 318 18.91 8.73 -12.66
C SER A 318 18.00 8.18 -11.57
N LEU A 319 17.04 7.31 -11.92
CA LEU A 319 16.17 6.63 -10.96
C LEU A 319 16.96 5.73 -10.00
N LEU A 320 17.90 4.97 -10.55
CA LEU A 320 18.72 4.07 -9.76
C LEU A 320 19.65 4.84 -8.82
N ASN A 321 20.28 5.93 -9.27
CA ASN A 321 21.13 6.78 -8.44
C ASN A 321 20.34 7.39 -7.27
N ARG A 322 19.06 7.76 -7.46
CA ARG A 322 18.17 8.22 -6.39
C ARG A 322 18.00 7.17 -5.29
N TRP A 323 18.04 5.89 -5.66
CA TRP A 323 17.75 4.77 -4.76
C TRP A 323 18.97 3.95 -4.31
N VAL A 324 20.18 4.37 -4.66
CA VAL A 324 21.41 3.72 -4.17
C VAL A 324 21.42 3.62 -2.65
N VAL A 325 21.23 4.74 -1.97
CA VAL A 325 21.27 4.81 -0.51
C VAL A 325 20.06 4.10 0.13
N PRO A 326 18.81 4.34 -0.28
CA PRO A 326 17.66 3.62 0.25
C PRO A 326 17.76 2.10 0.16
N LEU A 327 18.20 1.58 -0.97
CA LEU A 327 18.31 0.13 -1.17
C LEU A 327 19.43 -0.51 -0.35
N GLU A 328 20.54 0.21 -0.09
CA GLU A 328 21.65 -0.29 0.72
C GLU A 328 21.44 -0.11 2.20
N SER A 329 21.08 1.11 2.62
CA SER A 329 21.08 1.53 4.04
C SER A 329 19.70 1.43 4.68
N ARG A 330 18.64 1.17 3.91
CA ARG A 330 17.24 1.13 4.38
C ARG A 330 16.81 2.45 5.03
N VAL A 331 17.36 3.55 4.53
CA VAL A 331 17.06 4.91 4.96
C VAL A 331 17.00 5.80 3.73
N ASP A 332 15.96 6.61 3.62
CA ASP A 332 15.87 7.66 2.61
C ASP A 332 16.10 9.05 3.22
N TYR A 333 16.65 9.96 2.45
CA TYR A 333 16.89 11.35 2.83
C TYR A 333 16.00 12.26 2.00
N LEU A 334 15.10 12.97 2.69
CA LEU A 334 14.18 13.93 2.11
C LEU A 334 14.59 15.34 2.46
N LYS A 335 14.26 16.30 1.60
CA LYS A 335 14.61 17.69 1.78
C LYS A 335 13.37 18.57 1.79
N LEU A 336 13.26 19.41 2.82
CA LEU A 336 12.25 20.46 2.87
C LEU A 336 12.66 21.66 1.98
N HIS A 337 11.69 22.45 1.51
CA HIS A 337 11.95 23.65 0.73
C HIS A 337 12.77 24.69 1.53
N THR A 338 12.74 24.62 2.87
CA THR A 338 13.57 25.41 3.78
C THR A 338 15.06 25.09 3.69
N GLY A 339 15.43 24.02 2.96
CA GLY A 339 16.80 23.54 2.84
C GLY A 339 17.21 22.49 3.88
N LYS A 340 16.42 22.29 4.94
CA LYS A 340 16.66 21.25 5.94
C LYS A 340 16.40 19.86 5.35
N SER A 341 17.23 18.89 5.73
CA SER A 341 17.08 17.48 5.35
C SER A 341 16.83 16.63 6.58
N PHE A 342 16.05 15.58 6.41
CA PHE A 342 15.77 14.59 7.45
C PHE A 342 15.77 13.18 6.84
N SER A 343 15.91 12.18 7.69
CA SER A 343 15.90 10.78 7.26
C SER A 343 14.59 10.11 7.63
N VAL A 344 14.14 9.20 6.76
CA VAL A 344 12.99 8.32 7.00
C VAL A 344 13.39 6.87 6.76
N PRO A 345 12.78 5.90 7.44
CA PRO A 345 13.01 4.49 7.14
C PRO A 345 12.53 4.16 5.72
N PHE A 346 13.22 3.19 5.07
CA PHE A 346 12.89 2.67 3.75
C PHE A 346 12.56 1.17 3.91
N GLU A 347 11.30 0.87 4.25
CA GLU A 347 10.84 -0.48 4.62
C GLU A 347 9.77 -1.01 3.67
N GLU A 348 9.78 -0.57 2.42
CA GLU A 348 9.02 -1.13 1.31
C GLU A 348 9.81 -2.18 0.54
N LEU A 349 9.10 -3.15 -0.04
CA LEU A 349 9.62 -4.09 -1.01
C LEU A 349 9.58 -3.45 -2.41
N VAL A 350 10.75 -3.17 -2.97
CA VAL A 350 10.84 -2.61 -4.33
C VAL A 350 10.96 -3.73 -5.35
N ILE A 351 10.10 -3.70 -6.37
CA ILE A 351 10.11 -4.63 -7.49
C ILE A 351 10.29 -3.85 -8.78
N PHE A 352 11.39 -4.06 -9.46
CA PHE A 352 11.61 -3.58 -10.83
C PHE A 352 11.12 -4.65 -11.80
N SER A 353 10.37 -4.25 -12.83
CA SER A 353 9.93 -5.14 -13.91
C SER A 353 10.36 -4.56 -15.25
N THR A 354 11.04 -5.34 -16.07
CA THR A 354 11.58 -4.87 -17.36
C THR A 354 11.50 -5.94 -18.45
N ASN A 355 11.46 -5.50 -19.70
CA ASN A 355 11.57 -6.35 -20.88
C ASN A 355 13.00 -6.29 -21.50
N ILE A 356 13.92 -5.60 -20.84
CA ILE A 356 15.29 -5.40 -21.29
C ILE A 356 16.21 -6.30 -20.45
N GLU A 357 17.22 -6.90 -21.08
CA GLU A 357 18.22 -7.67 -20.35
C GLU A 357 18.94 -6.80 -19.30
N PRO A 358 19.13 -7.31 -18.07
CA PRO A 358 19.68 -6.52 -16.97
C PRO A 358 21.02 -5.87 -17.28
N GLU A 359 21.90 -6.56 -18.00
CA GLU A 359 23.25 -6.10 -18.38
C GLU A 359 23.22 -4.96 -19.41
N ALA A 360 22.15 -4.89 -20.21
CA ALA A 360 21.95 -3.82 -21.19
C ALA A 360 21.30 -2.57 -20.57
N LEU A 361 20.62 -2.74 -19.42
CA LEU A 361 19.83 -1.70 -18.80
C LEU A 361 20.56 -1.01 -17.65
N ILE A 362 21.36 -1.73 -16.89
CA ILE A 362 21.84 -1.33 -15.58
C ILE A 362 23.36 -1.54 -15.47
N ASP A 363 24.05 -0.54 -14.90
CA ASP A 363 25.47 -0.64 -14.55
C ASP A 363 25.73 -1.84 -13.62
N PRO A 364 26.82 -2.61 -13.82
CA PRO A 364 27.20 -3.73 -12.97
C PRO A 364 27.32 -3.39 -11.48
N ALA A 365 27.70 -2.16 -11.15
CA ALA A 365 27.78 -1.71 -9.77
C ALA A 365 26.40 -1.63 -9.11
N PHE A 366 25.37 -1.26 -9.86
CA PHE A 366 24.00 -1.24 -9.35
C PHE A 366 23.38 -2.64 -9.33
N LEU A 367 23.69 -3.50 -10.30
CA LEU A 367 23.19 -4.89 -10.31
C LEU A 367 23.57 -5.67 -9.03
N ARG A 368 24.67 -5.29 -8.36
CA ARG A 368 25.06 -5.88 -7.06
C ARG A 368 24.10 -5.49 -5.93
N ARG A 369 23.38 -4.37 -6.05
CA ARG A 369 22.41 -3.86 -5.07
C ARG A 369 21.03 -4.48 -5.21
N LEU A 370 20.78 -5.14 -6.35
CA LEU A 370 19.59 -5.95 -6.59
C LEU A 370 19.95 -7.44 -6.41
N PRO A 371 19.84 -7.99 -5.19
CA PRO A 371 20.32 -9.35 -4.93
C PRO A 371 19.47 -10.41 -5.64
N TYR A 372 18.22 -10.11 -5.95
CA TYR A 372 17.30 -11.04 -6.59
C TYR A 372 16.98 -10.57 -8.01
N LYS A 373 17.54 -11.30 -9.00
CA LYS A 373 17.27 -11.14 -10.41
C LYS A 373 16.55 -12.39 -10.88
N ILE A 374 15.31 -12.25 -11.28
CA ILE A 374 14.41 -13.37 -11.51
C ILE A 374 13.89 -13.26 -12.94
N GLU A 375 14.22 -14.23 -13.75
CA GLU A 375 13.74 -14.31 -15.12
C GLU A 375 12.30 -14.84 -15.15
N VAL A 376 11.41 -14.07 -15.79
CA VAL A 376 10.05 -14.49 -16.10
C VAL A 376 10.01 -14.83 -17.59
N GLY A 377 10.48 -16.01 -17.90
CA GLY A 377 10.62 -16.52 -19.25
C GLY A 377 9.31 -16.99 -19.88
N ALA A 378 9.43 -17.64 -21.03
CA ALA A 378 8.32 -18.27 -21.71
C ALA A 378 7.74 -19.41 -20.85
N PRO A 379 6.40 -19.60 -20.82
CA PRO A 379 5.77 -20.72 -20.10
C PRO A 379 6.17 -22.06 -20.73
N SER A 380 6.32 -23.09 -19.90
CA SER A 380 6.40 -24.47 -20.39
C SER A 380 5.16 -24.83 -21.19
N VAL A 381 5.24 -25.82 -22.08
CA VAL A 381 4.10 -26.25 -22.92
C VAL A 381 2.91 -26.64 -22.03
N ASP A 382 3.17 -27.29 -20.90
CA ASP A 382 2.13 -27.69 -19.95
C ASP A 382 1.46 -26.48 -19.29
N ASN A 383 2.24 -25.48 -18.87
CA ASN A 383 1.69 -24.26 -18.31
C ASN A 383 0.97 -23.44 -19.38
N TYR A 384 1.48 -23.41 -20.61
CA TYR A 384 0.81 -22.74 -21.73
C TYR A 384 -0.56 -23.40 -22.02
N ARG A 385 -0.64 -24.74 -21.99
CA ARG A 385 -1.89 -25.48 -22.11
C ARG A 385 -2.87 -25.11 -20.99
N ARG A 386 -2.42 -25.10 -19.73
CA ARG A 386 -3.26 -24.70 -18.58
C ARG A 386 -3.79 -23.28 -18.69
N ILE A 387 -2.97 -22.33 -19.14
CA ILE A 387 -3.39 -20.96 -19.38
C ILE A 387 -4.49 -20.96 -20.46
N PHE A 388 -4.28 -21.69 -21.53
CA PHE A 388 -5.22 -21.77 -22.66
C PHE A 388 -6.57 -22.37 -22.23
N GLU A 389 -6.55 -23.48 -21.50
CA GLU A 389 -7.74 -24.17 -20.99
C GLU A 389 -8.55 -23.25 -20.06
N LYS A 390 -7.87 -22.47 -19.20
CA LYS A 390 -8.52 -21.48 -18.32
C LYS A 390 -9.20 -20.37 -19.11
N GLU A 391 -8.55 -19.82 -20.14
CA GLU A 391 -9.15 -18.79 -20.97
C GLU A 391 -10.33 -19.33 -21.78
N CYS A 392 -10.25 -20.55 -22.29
CA CYS A 392 -11.37 -21.22 -22.93
C CYS A 392 -12.56 -21.41 -21.96
N ALA A 393 -12.30 -21.90 -20.76
CA ALA A 393 -13.33 -22.13 -19.73
C ALA A 393 -14.07 -20.83 -19.36
N ARG A 394 -13.36 -19.70 -19.27
CA ARG A 394 -13.96 -18.37 -19.03
C ARG A 394 -14.94 -17.94 -20.11
N GLN A 395 -14.75 -18.43 -21.34
CA GLN A 395 -15.62 -18.14 -22.49
C GLN A 395 -16.63 -19.28 -22.75
N GLY A 396 -16.74 -20.27 -21.85
CA GLY A 396 -17.61 -21.44 -22.01
C GLY A 396 -17.19 -22.38 -23.14
N MET A 397 -15.90 -22.37 -23.52
CA MET A 397 -15.31 -23.20 -24.57
C MET A 397 -14.49 -24.33 -23.97
N THR A 398 -14.35 -25.43 -24.71
CA THR A 398 -13.37 -26.48 -24.46
C THR A 398 -12.25 -26.40 -25.49
N LEU A 399 -11.00 -26.67 -25.07
CA LEU A 399 -9.84 -26.71 -25.95
C LEU A 399 -9.62 -28.14 -26.45
N PRO A 400 -9.85 -28.44 -27.76
CA PRO A 400 -9.53 -29.76 -28.30
C PRO A 400 -8.02 -29.98 -28.34
N GLY A 401 -7.56 -31.22 -28.04
CA GLY A 401 -6.12 -31.51 -27.98
C GLY A 401 -5.39 -31.32 -29.31
N ASP A 402 -6.02 -31.76 -30.40
CA ASP A 402 -5.52 -31.61 -31.77
C ASP A 402 -5.42 -30.13 -32.19
N VAL A 403 -6.38 -29.29 -31.81
CA VAL A 403 -6.35 -27.85 -32.05
C VAL A 403 -5.19 -27.20 -31.28
N PHE A 404 -5.01 -27.59 -30.03
CA PHE A 404 -3.89 -27.09 -29.23
C PHE A 404 -2.54 -27.44 -29.84
N ASP A 405 -2.35 -28.72 -30.17
CA ASP A 405 -1.08 -29.22 -30.71
C ASP A 405 -0.76 -28.57 -32.06
N ALA A 406 -1.76 -28.40 -32.93
CA ALA A 406 -1.61 -27.68 -34.20
C ALA A 406 -1.20 -26.21 -34.00
N MET A 407 -1.83 -25.52 -33.04
CA MET A 407 -1.47 -24.12 -32.73
C MET A 407 -0.05 -23.98 -32.16
N VAL A 408 0.34 -24.84 -31.22
CA VAL A 408 1.68 -24.83 -30.64
C VAL A 408 2.73 -25.13 -31.71
N GLN A 409 2.47 -26.12 -32.58
CA GLN A 409 3.36 -26.45 -33.69
C GLN A 409 3.51 -25.27 -34.65
N ARG A 410 2.41 -24.59 -34.98
CA ARG A 410 2.40 -23.41 -35.86
C ARG A 410 3.19 -22.25 -35.27
N LEU A 411 3.02 -21.97 -33.95
CA LEU A 411 3.74 -20.93 -33.24
C LEU A 411 5.25 -21.22 -33.15
N LYS A 412 5.66 -22.48 -32.94
CA LYS A 412 7.08 -22.89 -32.85
C LYS A 412 7.79 -22.98 -34.22
N GLN A 413 7.09 -23.21 -35.30
CA GLN A 413 7.67 -23.27 -36.66
C GLN A 413 8.20 -21.94 -37.15
N GLU A 414 7.82 -20.83 -36.53
CA GLU A 414 8.25 -19.51 -36.91
C GLU A 414 9.56 -19.12 -36.24
N LYS A 415 10.57 -18.76 -37.03
CA LYS A 415 11.87 -18.30 -36.55
C LYS A 415 11.70 -17.13 -35.56
N GLY A 416 12.09 -17.35 -34.30
CA GLY A 416 12.10 -16.36 -33.25
C GLY A 416 10.75 -16.16 -32.52
N SER A 417 9.76 -17.04 -32.72
CA SER A 417 8.50 -17.01 -31.96
C SER A 417 8.55 -18.00 -30.82
N GLU A 418 8.62 -17.49 -29.61
CA GLU A 418 8.45 -18.26 -28.38
C GLU A 418 6.97 -18.23 -27.94
N LEU A 419 6.58 -19.26 -27.15
CA LEU A 419 5.29 -19.25 -26.49
C LEU A 419 5.25 -18.13 -25.44
N ALA A 420 4.22 -17.32 -25.45
CA ALA A 420 4.08 -16.25 -24.47
C ALA A 420 2.71 -16.34 -23.76
N ALA A 421 2.70 -16.05 -22.48
CA ALA A 421 1.53 -16.25 -21.62
C ALA A 421 0.31 -15.40 -22.04
N PHE A 422 0.48 -14.30 -22.76
CA PHE A 422 -0.62 -13.47 -23.26
C PHE A 422 -1.34 -14.07 -24.49
N GLN A 423 -0.65 -14.94 -25.26
CA GLN A 423 -1.17 -15.46 -26.54
C GLN A 423 -2.46 -16.26 -26.39
N PRO A 424 -2.63 -17.16 -25.38
CA PRO A 424 -3.87 -17.91 -25.17
C PRO A 424 -5.09 -16.99 -25.07
N LYS A 425 -5.03 -16.00 -24.19
CA LYS A 425 -6.10 -15.02 -24.04
C LYS A 425 -6.39 -14.28 -25.34
N PHE A 426 -5.35 -13.77 -25.99
CA PHE A 426 -5.48 -13.06 -27.27
C PHE A 426 -6.17 -13.94 -28.34
N ILE A 427 -5.75 -15.20 -28.48
CA ILE A 427 -6.30 -16.10 -29.51
C ILE A 427 -7.77 -16.43 -29.18
N VAL A 428 -8.09 -16.75 -27.93
CA VAL A 428 -9.48 -17.03 -27.50
C VAL A 428 -10.37 -15.82 -27.74
N ASP A 429 -9.96 -14.64 -27.31
CA ASP A 429 -10.71 -13.40 -27.49
C ASP A 429 -11.00 -13.12 -29.00
N GLN A 430 -10.00 -13.33 -29.88
CA GLN A 430 -10.17 -13.16 -31.35
C GLN A 430 -11.12 -14.20 -31.94
N VAL A 431 -11.01 -15.46 -31.53
CA VAL A 431 -11.92 -16.53 -31.99
C VAL A 431 -13.35 -16.23 -31.55
N VAL A 432 -13.56 -15.87 -30.28
CA VAL A 432 -14.89 -15.51 -29.75
C VAL A 432 -15.48 -14.31 -30.47
N ALA A 433 -14.68 -13.27 -30.71
CA ALA A 433 -15.11 -12.09 -31.45
C ALA A 433 -15.53 -12.43 -32.89
N THR A 434 -14.79 -13.33 -33.56
CA THR A 434 -15.10 -13.80 -34.90
C THR A 434 -16.37 -14.62 -34.92
N CYS A 435 -16.56 -15.58 -33.98
CA CYS A 435 -17.81 -16.34 -33.86
C CYS A 435 -19.01 -15.42 -33.64
N ARG A 436 -18.88 -14.44 -32.74
CA ARG A 436 -19.95 -13.46 -32.46
C ARG A 436 -20.30 -12.64 -33.70
N PHE A 437 -19.32 -12.20 -34.46
CA PHE A 437 -19.54 -11.50 -35.72
C PHE A 437 -20.31 -12.36 -36.76
N MET A 438 -20.00 -13.69 -36.80
CA MET A 438 -20.67 -14.64 -37.68
C MET A 438 -22.02 -15.13 -37.13
N GLY A 439 -22.48 -14.65 -35.98
CA GLY A 439 -23.72 -15.10 -35.35
C GLY A 439 -23.69 -16.55 -34.82
N GLN A 440 -22.50 -17.05 -34.50
CA GLN A 440 -22.27 -18.44 -34.06
C GLN A 440 -21.88 -18.49 -32.56
N ALA A 441 -22.16 -19.64 -31.91
CA ALA A 441 -21.64 -19.91 -30.58
C ALA A 441 -20.10 -20.02 -30.62
N PRO A 442 -19.38 -19.64 -29.54
CA PRO A 442 -17.94 -19.75 -29.48
C PRO A 442 -17.43 -21.17 -29.71
N HIS A 443 -16.62 -21.38 -30.73
CA HIS A 443 -15.98 -22.65 -31.06
C HIS A 443 -14.68 -22.43 -31.85
N PHE A 444 -13.82 -23.43 -31.86
CA PHE A 444 -12.60 -23.39 -32.66
C PHE A 444 -12.88 -23.90 -34.09
N GLU A 445 -12.61 -23.04 -35.06
CA GLU A 445 -12.60 -23.39 -36.48
C GLU A 445 -11.23 -23.04 -37.05
N PRO A 446 -10.60 -23.86 -37.91
CA PRO A 446 -9.25 -23.62 -38.43
C PRO A 446 -9.06 -22.22 -39.01
N ARG A 447 -10.04 -21.70 -39.77
CA ARG A 447 -9.98 -20.34 -40.34
C ARG A 447 -10.00 -19.24 -39.28
N PHE A 448 -10.74 -19.42 -38.16
CA PHE A 448 -10.80 -18.41 -37.08
C PHE A 448 -9.49 -18.38 -36.30
N ILE A 449 -8.89 -19.57 -36.10
CA ILE A 449 -7.56 -19.68 -35.49
C ILE A 449 -6.52 -19.00 -36.37
N GLU A 450 -6.60 -19.20 -37.70
CA GLU A 450 -5.67 -18.56 -38.62
C GLU A 450 -5.82 -17.02 -38.62
N TYR A 451 -7.03 -16.49 -38.51
CA TYR A 451 -7.27 -15.05 -38.36
C TYR A 451 -6.63 -14.54 -37.05
N ALA A 452 -6.84 -15.22 -35.94
CA ALA A 452 -6.25 -14.88 -34.65
C ALA A 452 -4.71 -14.89 -34.70
N LEU A 453 -4.11 -15.94 -35.27
CA LEU A 453 -2.66 -16.07 -35.43
C LEU A 453 -2.08 -15.00 -36.38
N ASN A 454 -2.79 -14.61 -37.44
CA ASN A 454 -2.37 -13.53 -38.32
C ASN A 454 -2.43 -12.16 -37.63
N ASN A 455 -3.39 -11.92 -36.74
CA ASN A 455 -3.50 -10.69 -35.96
C ASN A 455 -2.45 -10.60 -34.83
N LEU A 456 -1.91 -11.73 -34.36
CA LEU A 456 -0.76 -11.76 -33.45
C LEU A 456 0.50 -11.14 -34.08
N ARG A 457 0.54 -11.03 -35.39
CA ARG A 457 1.72 -10.66 -36.17
C ARG A 457 1.59 -9.27 -36.74
N VAL A 458 2.53 -8.44 -36.47
CA VAL A 458 2.76 -7.24 -37.28
C VAL A 458 3.55 -7.70 -38.50
N LYS A 459 2.91 -7.84 -39.69
CA LYS A 459 3.64 -8.06 -40.95
C LYS A 459 4.60 -6.88 -41.11
N ARG A 460 5.90 -7.07 -40.86
CA ARG A 460 6.91 -6.15 -41.39
C ARG A 460 6.78 -6.25 -42.90
N ARG A 461 6.36 -5.18 -43.55
CA ARG A 461 6.57 -5.00 -44.96
C ARG A 461 8.06 -4.76 -45.14
N ASP A 462 8.76 -5.71 -45.78
CA ASP A 462 10.12 -5.53 -46.25
C ASP A 462 10.23 -4.33 -47.19
#